data_c9a235591fbff99b9a4266583d1daf98
#
_entry.id   c9a235591fbff99b9a4266583d1daf98
#
_cell.length_a   1.000
_cell.length_b   1.000
_cell.length_c   1.000
_cell.angle_alpha   90.00
_cell.angle_beta   90.00
_cell.angle_gamma   90.00
#
_symmetry.space_group_name_H-M   'P 1'
#
loop_
_entity.id
_entity.type
_entity.pdbx_description
1 polymer ?
#
loop_
_entity_poly.entity_id
_entity_poly.type
_entity_poly.pdbx_seq_one_letter_code
_entity_poly.pdbx_strand_id
1 'polypeptide(L)'
;MPSVLRTRLTEDLRIRNYSKRTVDIYVRCVAAFAKYFGRSPEVLNHEHVREYQRYLVEEKKSSWSSFNQTVCALRFLYEQTLKVDWSVKQIPHARPASRLPEVLSFSEASRFFSCVRGVVHQTILQTMYGTGLRLTEALNLKPEDIDSERMVIRVRQGKGRKDRYVTLSPTVLEILRAYYRTCRPKGDWLFPNMTRKYPIHCTAVQRACRQAALVAGLRKRVTTHTLRHSYATSLLEMGVDLRTIQVLLGHTSLNTTAIYLHVAIGVKPEAGAKTSREVPDLLKRTRTEGQSDPTPTTKIKTKR
;
A
#
# COMPACT_ATOMS: atom_id res chain seq x y z
N MET A 1 27.71 20.75 5.56
CA MET A 1 26.98 21.10 6.80
C MET A 1 25.50 21.30 6.47
N PRO A 2 24.57 20.92 7.30
CA PRO A 2 23.17 21.26 7.09
C PRO A 2 22.99 22.79 7.18
N SER A 3 22.30 23.42 6.23
CA SER A 3 21.95 24.83 6.29
C SER A 3 21.01 25.10 7.48
N VAL A 4 21.04 26.30 8.05
CA VAL A 4 20.16 26.72 9.15
C VAL A 4 18.70 26.47 8.78
N LEU A 5 18.29 26.82 7.55
CA LEU A 5 16.94 26.58 7.03
C LEU A 5 16.58 25.09 7.02
N ARG A 6 17.49 24.20 6.63
CA ARG A 6 17.22 22.76 6.64
C ARG A 6 16.96 22.22 8.05
N THR A 7 17.73 22.71 9.02
CA THR A 7 17.56 22.34 10.43
C THR A 7 16.20 22.79 10.92
N ARG A 8 15.84 24.07 10.71
CA ARG A 8 14.55 24.66 11.09
C ARG A 8 13.38 23.92 10.46
N LEU A 9 13.42 23.67 9.15
CA LEU A 9 12.37 22.89 8.45
C LEU A 9 12.20 21.50 9.06
N THR A 10 13.32 20.84 9.40
CA THR A 10 13.29 19.51 10.01
C THR A 10 12.66 19.54 11.39
N GLU A 11 12.97 20.53 12.20
CA GLU A 11 12.41 20.74 13.53
C GLU A 11 10.91 21.06 13.46
N ASP A 12 10.50 21.97 12.58
CA ASP A 12 9.10 22.33 12.37
C ASP A 12 8.24 21.13 11.97
N LEU A 13 8.76 20.23 11.12
CA LEU A 13 8.10 19.01 10.74
C LEU A 13 8.00 18.02 11.90
N ARG A 14 9.06 17.90 12.73
CA ARG A 14 9.10 17.01 13.90
C ARG A 14 8.16 17.47 14.99
N ILE A 15 8.13 18.77 15.30
CA ILE A 15 7.19 19.36 16.28
C ILE A 15 5.74 19.03 15.91
N ARG A 16 5.41 19.03 14.62
CA ARG A 16 4.09 18.68 14.11
C ARG A 16 3.89 17.17 13.92
N ASN A 17 4.81 16.37 14.46
CA ASN A 17 4.73 14.92 14.51
C ASN A 17 4.68 14.23 13.13
N TYR A 18 5.31 14.81 12.10
CA TYR A 18 5.45 14.16 10.81
C TYR A 18 6.34 12.92 10.90
N SER A 19 6.02 11.88 10.12
CA SER A 19 6.84 10.67 10.07
C SER A 19 8.24 10.98 9.53
N LYS A 20 9.26 10.24 9.99
CA LYS A 20 10.64 10.37 9.50
C LYS A 20 10.71 10.34 7.97
N ARG A 21 9.95 9.44 7.34
CA ARG A 21 9.89 9.34 5.87
C ARG A 21 9.35 10.61 5.23
N THR A 22 8.31 11.22 5.80
CA THR A 22 7.75 12.49 5.29
C THR A 22 8.75 13.62 5.44
N VAL A 23 9.43 13.70 6.59
CA VAL A 23 10.51 14.68 6.82
C VAL A 23 11.61 14.54 5.76
N ASP A 24 12.10 13.32 5.52
CA ASP A 24 13.15 13.06 4.53
C ASP A 24 12.70 13.42 3.10
N ILE A 25 11.44 13.20 2.76
CA ILE A 25 10.87 13.56 1.45
C ILE A 25 10.80 15.08 1.31
N TYR A 26 10.25 15.78 2.30
CA TYR A 26 10.08 17.24 2.24
C TYR A 26 11.43 17.94 2.17
N VAL A 27 12.39 17.52 3.00
CA VAL A 27 13.75 18.06 2.96
C VAL A 27 14.41 17.86 1.59
N ARG A 28 14.22 16.68 0.96
CA ARG A 28 14.73 16.43 -0.40
C ARG A 28 14.06 17.29 -1.45
N CYS A 29 12.74 17.48 -1.37
CA CYS A 29 12.01 18.33 -2.31
C CYS A 29 12.49 19.78 -2.23
N VAL A 30 12.65 20.32 -1.02
CA VAL A 30 13.16 21.68 -0.79
C VAL A 30 14.62 21.82 -1.24
N ALA A 31 15.46 20.83 -0.97
CA ALA A 31 16.85 20.83 -1.44
C ALA A 31 16.95 20.80 -2.98
N ALA A 32 16.07 20.05 -3.64
CA ALA A 32 16.01 20.01 -5.10
C ALA A 32 15.56 21.36 -5.69
N PHE A 33 14.60 22.03 -5.06
CA PHE A 33 14.15 23.37 -5.43
C PHE A 33 15.28 24.40 -5.28
N ALA A 34 15.95 24.42 -4.14
CA ALA A 34 17.11 25.31 -3.90
C ALA A 34 18.24 25.07 -4.91
N LYS A 35 18.51 23.79 -5.23
CA LYS A 35 19.53 23.42 -6.22
C LYS A 35 19.22 23.91 -7.62
N TYR A 36 17.94 23.89 -8.02
CA TYR A 36 17.51 24.33 -9.33
C TYR A 36 17.83 25.81 -9.58
N PHE A 37 17.61 26.67 -8.58
CA PHE A 37 17.91 28.11 -8.68
C PHE A 37 19.32 28.48 -8.21
N GLY A 38 20.09 27.56 -7.62
CA GLY A 38 21.39 27.89 -7.02
C GLY A 38 21.33 28.87 -5.85
N ARG A 39 20.15 29.06 -5.27
CA ARG A 39 19.87 30.07 -4.21
C ARG A 39 19.13 29.45 -3.02
N SER A 40 19.24 30.13 -1.85
CA SER A 40 18.42 29.73 -0.70
C SER A 40 16.92 29.99 -0.97
N PRO A 41 16.03 29.07 -0.56
CA PRO A 41 14.59 29.29 -0.69
C PRO A 41 14.06 30.54 -0.01
N GLU A 42 14.79 31.09 0.95
CA GLU A 42 14.41 32.32 1.69
C GLU A 42 14.36 33.56 0.78
N VAL A 43 15.16 33.59 -0.29
CA VAL A 43 15.19 34.70 -1.25
C VAL A 43 14.36 34.44 -2.51
N LEU A 44 13.69 33.28 -2.57
CA LEU A 44 12.84 32.90 -3.69
C LEU A 44 11.37 33.22 -3.37
N ASN A 45 10.63 33.64 -4.40
CA ASN A 45 9.23 34.07 -4.27
C ASN A 45 8.28 33.12 -5.02
N HIS A 46 7.00 33.48 -5.10
CA HIS A 46 5.96 32.68 -5.74
C HIS A 46 6.19 32.47 -7.25
N GLU A 47 6.82 33.42 -7.95
CA GLU A 47 7.14 33.27 -9.38
C GLU A 47 8.21 32.17 -9.58
N HIS A 48 9.20 32.10 -8.73
CA HIS A 48 10.19 31.01 -8.77
C HIS A 48 9.55 29.63 -8.47
N VAL A 49 8.55 29.59 -7.56
CA VAL A 49 7.81 28.34 -7.32
C VAL A 49 7.03 27.93 -8.56
N ARG A 50 6.38 28.87 -9.25
CA ARG A 50 5.64 28.62 -10.49
C ARG A 50 6.59 28.16 -11.63
N GLU A 51 7.73 28.80 -11.78
CA GLU A 51 8.76 28.41 -12.74
C GLU A 51 9.24 26.98 -12.48
N TYR A 52 9.53 26.64 -11.22
CA TYR A 52 9.94 25.29 -10.84
C TYR A 52 8.85 24.25 -11.09
N GLN A 53 7.59 24.59 -10.84
CA GLN A 53 6.47 23.72 -11.17
C GLN A 53 6.38 23.42 -12.68
N ARG A 54 6.57 24.45 -13.52
CA ARG A 54 6.63 24.29 -14.96
C ARG A 54 7.77 23.36 -15.36
N TYR A 55 8.99 23.59 -14.86
CA TYR A 55 10.14 22.71 -15.05
C TYR A 55 9.84 21.24 -14.68
N LEU A 56 9.18 21.02 -13.53
CA LEU A 56 8.82 19.65 -13.08
C LEU A 56 7.87 18.95 -14.06
N VAL A 57 6.99 19.69 -14.72
CA VAL A 57 5.99 19.15 -15.65
C VAL A 57 6.58 19.00 -17.05
N GLU A 58 7.17 20.05 -17.61
CA GLU A 58 7.54 20.14 -19.02
C GLU A 58 8.89 19.48 -19.29
N GLU A 59 9.91 19.76 -18.50
CA GLU A 59 11.28 19.30 -18.73
C GLU A 59 11.56 17.98 -17.97
N LYS A 60 11.37 17.97 -16.68
CA LYS A 60 11.65 16.80 -15.82
C LYS A 60 10.63 15.68 -15.99
N LYS A 61 9.43 15.96 -16.53
CA LYS A 61 8.32 15.00 -16.74
C LYS A 61 8.02 14.17 -15.48
N SER A 62 7.99 14.84 -14.34
CA SER A 62 7.77 14.21 -13.05
C SER A 62 6.38 13.59 -12.96
N SER A 63 6.25 12.45 -12.27
CA SER A 63 4.92 11.90 -11.97
C SER A 63 4.10 12.90 -11.14
N TRP A 64 2.79 12.94 -11.36
CA TRP A 64 1.88 13.82 -10.59
C TRP A 64 1.94 13.60 -9.08
N SER A 65 2.23 12.37 -8.64
CA SER A 65 2.45 12.07 -7.21
C SER A 65 3.71 12.76 -6.69
N SER A 66 4.82 12.72 -7.43
CA SER A 66 6.06 13.40 -7.08
C SER A 66 5.92 14.92 -7.13
N PHE A 67 5.20 15.42 -8.14
CA PHE A 67 4.85 16.83 -8.25
C PHE A 67 4.08 17.32 -7.01
N ASN A 68 3.00 16.62 -6.65
CA ASN A 68 2.18 16.99 -5.49
C ASN A 68 2.95 16.88 -4.15
N GLN A 69 3.87 15.92 -4.02
CA GLN A 69 4.77 15.86 -2.86
C GLN A 69 5.66 17.11 -2.77
N THR A 70 6.19 17.57 -3.91
CA THR A 70 6.99 18.80 -3.97
C THR A 70 6.14 20.01 -3.61
N VAL A 71 4.92 20.12 -4.14
CA VAL A 71 3.97 21.20 -3.79
C VAL A 71 3.69 21.22 -2.29
N CYS A 72 3.40 20.05 -1.67
CA CYS A 72 3.18 19.96 -0.23
C CYS A 72 4.41 20.41 0.57
N ALA A 73 5.61 20.02 0.13
CA ALA A 73 6.85 20.41 0.80
C ALA A 73 7.12 21.94 0.72
N LEU A 74 6.90 22.53 -0.45
CA LEU A 74 7.08 23.97 -0.65
C LEU A 74 6.00 24.78 0.08
N ARG A 75 4.73 24.33 0.07
CA ARG A 75 3.68 24.96 0.89
C ARG A 75 4.06 24.94 2.36
N PHE A 76 4.49 23.80 2.89
CA PHE A 76 4.91 23.69 4.28
C PHE A 76 6.08 24.63 4.59
N LEU A 77 7.11 24.66 3.72
CA LEU A 77 8.26 25.54 3.89
C LEU A 77 7.84 27.01 4.00
N TYR A 78 7.10 27.50 3.02
CA TYR A 78 6.76 28.91 2.93
C TYR A 78 5.71 29.34 3.95
N GLU A 79 4.72 28.50 4.22
CA GLU A 79 3.64 28.80 5.15
C GLU A 79 4.06 28.63 6.62
N GLN A 80 4.74 27.52 6.94
CA GLN A 80 4.98 27.13 8.33
C GLN A 80 6.39 27.49 8.82
N THR A 81 7.41 27.36 7.97
CA THR A 81 8.80 27.58 8.36
C THR A 81 9.24 29.03 8.10
N LEU A 82 8.97 29.56 6.91
CA LEU A 82 9.37 30.92 6.54
C LEU A 82 8.31 31.97 6.88
N LYS A 83 7.04 31.58 7.00
CA LYS A 83 5.89 32.46 7.31
C LYS A 83 5.82 33.67 6.39
N VAL A 84 5.90 33.42 5.08
CA VAL A 84 5.86 34.46 4.06
C VAL A 84 4.45 35.07 3.91
N ASP A 85 4.39 36.35 3.54
CA ASP A 85 3.13 37.09 3.43
C ASP A 85 2.32 36.78 2.15
N TRP A 86 2.96 36.22 1.11
CA TRP A 86 2.26 35.88 -0.12
C TRP A 86 1.44 34.57 0.02
N SER A 87 0.32 34.51 -0.71
CA SER A 87 -0.63 33.39 -0.57
C SER A 87 -0.08 32.06 -1.09
N VAL A 88 0.47 31.27 -0.19
CA VAL A 88 0.97 29.89 -0.46
C VAL A 88 -0.16 28.97 -0.95
N LYS A 89 -1.42 29.28 -0.61
CA LYS A 89 -2.59 28.51 -1.08
C LYS A 89 -2.77 28.54 -2.59
N GLN A 90 -2.22 29.53 -3.27
CA GLN A 90 -2.25 29.66 -4.73
C GLN A 90 -1.30 28.69 -5.46
N ILE A 91 -0.35 28.03 -4.76
CA ILE A 91 0.46 26.99 -5.38
C ILE A 91 -0.45 25.79 -5.75
N PRO A 92 -0.73 25.55 -7.04
CA PRO A 92 -1.73 24.56 -7.43
C PRO A 92 -1.24 23.13 -7.19
N HIS A 93 -2.16 22.25 -6.81
CA HIS A 93 -1.97 20.80 -6.88
C HIS A 93 -2.41 20.28 -8.25
N ALA A 94 -1.63 19.36 -8.82
CA ALA A 94 -2.09 18.62 -9.99
C ALA A 94 -3.28 17.72 -9.63
N ARG A 95 -4.23 17.63 -10.55
CA ARG A 95 -5.37 16.70 -10.48
C ARG A 95 -5.06 15.49 -11.39
N PRO A 96 -4.41 14.43 -10.88
CA PRO A 96 -4.13 13.25 -11.69
C PRO A 96 -5.43 12.57 -12.08
N ALA A 97 -5.46 12.00 -13.28
CA ALA A 97 -6.56 11.14 -13.69
C ALA A 97 -6.68 9.96 -12.69
N SER A 98 -7.89 9.71 -12.21
CA SER A 98 -8.18 8.55 -11.38
C SER A 98 -8.12 7.30 -12.23
N ARG A 99 -7.28 6.34 -11.85
CA ARG A 99 -7.25 5.00 -12.46
C ARG A 99 -7.86 4.02 -11.49
N LEU A 100 -8.70 3.14 -12.00
CA LEU A 100 -9.23 2.04 -11.19
C LEU A 100 -8.07 1.14 -10.75
N PRO A 101 -8.10 0.63 -9.51
CA PRO A 101 -7.09 -0.29 -9.04
C PRO A 101 -7.16 -1.62 -9.80
N GLU A 102 -6.01 -2.17 -10.14
CA GLU A 102 -5.92 -3.53 -10.63
C GLU A 102 -6.13 -4.51 -9.48
N VAL A 103 -6.96 -5.53 -9.72
CA VAL A 103 -7.28 -6.59 -8.77
C VAL A 103 -7.04 -7.96 -9.41
N LEU A 104 -6.72 -8.95 -8.58
CA LEU A 104 -6.55 -10.33 -9.00
C LEU A 104 -7.87 -11.09 -8.82
N SER A 105 -8.25 -11.88 -9.81
CA SER A 105 -9.27 -12.92 -9.62
C SER A 105 -8.74 -14.03 -8.71
N PHE A 106 -9.61 -14.92 -8.24
CA PHE A 106 -9.19 -16.05 -7.40
C PHE A 106 -8.21 -16.99 -8.13
N SER A 107 -8.44 -17.26 -9.40
CA SER A 107 -7.53 -18.08 -10.23
C SER A 107 -6.18 -17.40 -10.46
N GLU A 108 -6.16 -16.08 -10.73
CA GLU A 108 -4.92 -15.30 -10.83
C GLU A 108 -4.16 -15.28 -9.51
N ALA A 109 -4.86 -15.14 -8.38
CA ALA A 109 -4.25 -15.16 -7.05
C ALA A 109 -3.66 -16.55 -6.73
N SER A 110 -4.36 -17.64 -7.06
CA SER A 110 -3.85 -19.00 -6.92
C SER A 110 -2.55 -19.21 -7.70
N ARG A 111 -2.54 -18.88 -9.00
CA ARG A 111 -1.33 -18.93 -9.84
C ARG A 111 -0.20 -18.05 -9.31
N PHE A 112 -0.54 -16.86 -8.83
CA PHE A 112 0.44 -15.94 -8.22
C PHE A 112 1.10 -16.59 -7.01
N PHE A 113 0.33 -17.12 -6.05
CA PHE A 113 0.89 -17.71 -4.84
C PHE A 113 1.68 -18.97 -5.07
N SER A 114 1.35 -19.79 -6.07
CA SER A 114 2.15 -20.96 -6.45
C SER A 114 3.53 -20.58 -7.00
N CYS A 115 3.69 -19.38 -7.54
CA CYS A 115 4.95 -18.85 -8.09
C CYS A 115 5.80 -18.07 -7.08
N VAL A 116 5.31 -17.81 -5.85
CA VAL A 116 6.10 -17.09 -4.84
C VAL A 116 7.19 -18.01 -4.29
N ARG A 117 8.44 -17.59 -4.45
CA ARG A 117 9.59 -18.33 -3.93
C ARG A 117 9.92 -17.90 -2.50
N GLY A 118 10.23 -18.91 -1.67
CA GLY A 118 10.66 -18.72 -0.28
C GLY A 118 9.50 -18.56 0.70
N VAL A 119 9.48 -19.43 1.72
CA VAL A 119 8.42 -19.54 2.73
C VAL A 119 8.09 -18.19 3.40
N VAL A 120 9.12 -17.40 3.75
CA VAL A 120 8.96 -16.10 4.40
C VAL A 120 8.16 -15.14 3.52
N HIS A 121 8.55 -14.98 2.25
CA HIS A 121 7.88 -14.07 1.33
C HIS A 121 6.46 -14.54 1.02
N GLN A 122 6.28 -15.85 0.83
CA GLN A 122 4.97 -16.45 0.58
C GLN A 122 4.03 -16.19 1.76
N THR A 123 4.47 -16.46 2.99
CA THR A 123 3.68 -16.21 4.20
C THR A 123 3.28 -14.74 4.33
N ILE A 124 4.23 -13.81 4.12
CA ILE A 124 3.93 -12.37 4.19
C ILE A 124 2.86 -11.99 3.17
N LEU A 125 3.03 -12.39 1.90
CA LEU A 125 2.10 -12.01 0.82
C LEU A 125 0.73 -12.66 1.01
N GLN A 126 0.66 -13.92 1.48
CA GLN A 126 -0.61 -14.59 1.80
C GLN A 126 -1.30 -13.92 3.00
N THR A 127 -0.55 -13.55 4.04
CA THR A 127 -1.10 -12.80 5.18
C THR A 127 -1.69 -11.47 4.71
N MET A 128 -0.97 -10.73 3.86
CA MET A 128 -1.48 -9.47 3.31
C MET A 128 -2.75 -9.65 2.48
N TYR A 129 -2.83 -10.70 1.67
CA TYR A 129 -4.00 -10.99 0.85
C TYR A 129 -5.19 -11.44 1.70
N GLY A 130 -4.98 -12.25 2.73
CA GLY A 130 -6.06 -12.77 3.58
C GLY A 130 -6.54 -11.82 4.69
N THR A 131 -5.83 -10.69 4.92
CA THR A 131 -6.15 -9.73 6.00
C THR A 131 -6.26 -8.28 5.52
N GLY A 132 -5.87 -8.00 4.29
CA GLY A 132 -5.84 -6.65 3.74
C GLY A 132 -4.78 -5.73 4.37
N LEU A 133 -3.81 -6.24 5.12
CA LEU A 133 -2.74 -5.44 5.73
C LEU A 133 -1.91 -4.68 4.70
N ARG A 134 -1.44 -3.47 5.07
CA ARG A 134 -0.40 -2.78 4.30
C ARG A 134 0.93 -3.52 4.47
N LEU A 135 1.81 -3.42 3.47
CA LEU A 135 3.12 -4.07 3.55
C LEU A 135 3.87 -3.73 4.84
N THR A 136 3.96 -2.45 5.20
CA THR A 136 4.65 -2.03 6.42
C THR A 136 3.97 -2.53 7.69
N GLU A 137 2.65 -2.66 7.70
CA GLU A 137 1.89 -3.23 8.82
C GLU A 137 2.21 -4.73 8.96
N ALA A 138 2.16 -5.49 7.86
CA ALA A 138 2.49 -6.91 7.87
C ALA A 138 3.94 -7.17 8.30
N LEU A 139 4.90 -6.35 7.86
CA LEU A 139 6.30 -6.50 8.25
C LEU A 139 6.57 -6.18 9.72
N ASN A 140 5.81 -5.26 10.29
CA ASN A 140 5.95 -4.84 11.69
C ASN A 140 5.13 -5.69 12.67
N LEU A 141 4.57 -6.81 12.22
CA LEU A 141 3.89 -7.74 13.12
C LEU A 141 4.89 -8.40 14.07
N LYS A 142 4.46 -8.57 15.30
CA LYS A 142 5.12 -9.40 16.32
C LYS A 142 4.30 -10.66 16.58
N PRO A 143 4.89 -11.75 17.06
CA PRO A 143 4.13 -12.95 17.42
C PRO A 143 2.97 -12.66 18.38
N GLU A 144 3.16 -11.76 19.34
CA GLU A 144 2.15 -11.33 20.32
C GLU A 144 0.97 -10.53 19.73
N ASP A 145 1.07 -10.08 18.47
CA ASP A 145 -0.02 -9.39 17.78
C ASP A 145 -1.06 -10.38 17.21
N ILE A 146 -0.74 -11.67 17.19
CA ILE A 146 -1.61 -12.74 16.67
C ILE A 146 -2.43 -13.31 17.83
N ASP A 147 -3.68 -12.91 17.92
CA ASP A 147 -4.63 -13.44 18.90
C ASP A 147 -5.43 -14.59 18.25
N SER A 148 -5.01 -15.81 18.51
CA SER A 148 -5.64 -17.01 17.94
C SER A 148 -6.94 -17.42 18.65
N GLU A 149 -7.20 -16.92 19.85
CA GLU A 149 -8.45 -17.17 20.56
C GLU A 149 -9.56 -16.28 20.04
N ARG A 150 -9.27 -14.99 19.88
CA ARG A 150 -10.22 -14.00 19.35
C ARG A 150 -10.25 -13.97 17.83
N MET A 151 -9.38 -14.71 17.16
CA MET A 151 -9.23 -14.73 15.69
C MET A 151 -9.02 -13.33 15.12
N VAL A 152 -8.10 -12.56 15.68
CA VAL A 152 -7.74 -11.20 15.23
C VAL A 152 -6.24 -10.98 15.21
N ILE A 153 -5.80 -10.02 14.40
CA ILE A 153 -4.43 -9.49 14.40
C ILE A 153 -4.47 -8.04 14.84
N ARG A 154 -3.67 -7.70 15.84
CA ARG A 154 -3.48 -6.33 16.29
C ARG A 154 -2.51 -5.61 15.35
N VAL A 155 -2.96 -4.52 14.75
CA VAL A 155 -2.13 -3.63 13.92
C VAL A 155 -1.76 -2.42 14.74
N ARG A 156 -0.50 -2.36 15.16
CA ARG A 156 0.03 -1.23 15.94
C ARG A 156 0.38 -0.07 15.04
N GLN A 157 0.08 1.15 15.48
CA GLN A 157 0.47 2.39 14.83
C GLN A 157 0.23 2.40 13.30
N GLY A 158 -0.96 1.98 12.87
CA GLY A 158 -1.38 2.06 11.47
C GLY A 158 -1.33 3.49 10.92
N LYS A 159 -1.86 3.73 9.72
CA LYS A 159 -1.93 5.08 9.13
C LYS A 159 -2.63 6.05 10.11
N GLY A 160 -1.94 7.13 10.49
CA GLY A 160 -2.40 8.08 11.50
C GLY A 160 -2.12 7.66 12.95
N ARG A 161 -1.23 6.68 13.18
CA ARG A 161 -0.81 6.16 14.49
C ARG A 161 -1.95 5.63 15.36
N LYS A 162 -3.02 5.11 14.72
CA LYS A 162 -4.14 4.47 15.42
C LYS A 162 -3.99 2.96 15.34
N ASP A 163 -4.13 2.30 16.48
CA ASP A 163 -4.22 0.85 16.55
C ASP A 163 -5.59 0.40 16.00
N ARG A 164 -5.59 -0.78 15.38
CA ARG A 164 -6.82 -1.46 14.97
C ARG A 164 -6.64 -2.96 15.02
N TYR A 165 -7.76 -3.67 15.02
CA TYR A 165 -7.78 -5.11 14.82
C TYR A 165 -8.23 -5.43 13.39
N VAL A 166 -7.67 -6.48 12.81
CA VAL A 166 -8.14 -7.07 11.55
C VAL A 166 -8.47 -8.54 11.80
N THR A 167 -9.42 -9.06 11.04
CA THR A 167 -9.84 -10.45 11.16
C THR A 167 -8.72 -11.40 10.75
N LEU A 168 -8.50 -12.44 11.53
CA LEU A 168 -7.58 -13.54 11.27
C LEU A 168 -8.40 -14.76 10.82
N SER A 169 -8.36 -15.10 9.53
CA SER A 169 -9.04 -16.31 9.07
C SER A 169 -8.31 -17.59 9.50
N PRO A 170 -9.01 -18.73 9.64
CA PRO A 170 -8.40 -20.01 9.97
C PRO A 170 -7.23 -20.38 9.05
N THR A 171 -7.40 -20.18 7.73
CA THR A 171 -6.33 -20.45 6.77
C THR A 171 -5.09 -19.57 6.97
N VAL A 172 -5.27 -18.27 7.28
CA VAL A 172 -4.13 -17.39 7.58
C VAL A 172 -3.43 -17.84 8.86
N LEU A 173 -4.18 -18.21 9.89
CA LEU A 173 -3.60 -18.72 11.14
C LEU A 173 -2.79 -20.01 10.92
N GLU A 174 -3.30 -20.94 10.12
CA GLU A 174 -2.56 -22.16 9.75
C GLU A 174 -1.25 -21.86 9.03
N ILE A 175 -1.28 -20.94 8.07
CA ILE A 175 -0.09 -20.49 7.32
C ILE A 175 0.93 -19.87 8.28
N LEU A 176 0.50 -19.00 9.19
CA LEU A 176 1.38 -18.37 10.18
C LEU A 176 1.97 -19.40 11.15
N ARG A 177 1.17 -20.37 11.61
CA ARG A 177 1.64 -21.47 12.48
C ARG A 177 2.65 -22.39 11.76
N ALA A 178 2.39 -22.74 10.50
CA ALA A 178 3.32 -23.52 9.69
C ALA A 178 4.64 -22.79 9.49
N TYR A 179 4.58 -21.50 9.14
CA TYR A 179 5.76 -20.63 9.06
C TYR A 179 6.53 -20.60 10.36
N TYR A 180 5.86 -20.35 11.48
CA TYR A 180 6.50 -20.24 12.78
C TYR A 180 7.20 -21.54 13.21
N ARG A 181 6.56 -22.70 12.98
CA ARG A 181 7.16 -24.03 13.25
C ARG A 181 8.39 -24.31 12.39
N THR A 182 8.33 -23.94 11.11
CA THR A 182 9.41 -24.24 10.15
C THR A 182 10.58 -23.27 10.29
N CYS A 183 10.31 -21.97 10.35
CA CYS A 183 11.36 -20.93 10.34
C CYS A 183 11.86 -20.56 11.73
N ARG A 184 11.07 -20.81 12.79
CA ARG A 184 11.38 -20.49 14.20
C ARG A 184 11.99 -19.09 14.33
N PRO A 185 11.28 -18.02 13.92
CA PRO A 185 11.83 -16.67 13.92
C PRO A 185 12.30 -16.30 15.34
N LYS A 186 13.51 -15.74 15.43
CA LYS A 186 14.08 -15.28 16.69
C LYS A 186 14.01 -13.75 16.76
N GLY A 187 13.86 -13.19 17.95
CA GLY A 187 13.71 -11.77 18.21
C GLY A 187 12.24 -11.34 18.24
N ASP A 188 12.01 -10.03 18.26
CA ASP A 188 10.68 -9.44 18.50
C ASP A 188 9.74 -9.50 17.29
N TRP A 189 10.27 -9.66 16.09
CA TRP A 189 9.50 -9.55 14.85
C TRP A 189 9.00 -10.91 14.37
N LEU A 190 7.79 -10.96 13.88
CA LEU A 190 7.25 -12.16 13.24
C LEU A 190 8.04 -12.50 11.96
N PHE A 191 8.46 -11.48 11.21
CA PHE A 191 9.26 -11.62 9.99
C PHE A 191 10.59 -10.86 10.12
N PRO A 192 11.57 -11.40 10.88
CA PRO A 192 12.84 -10.73 11.11
C PRO A 192 13.73 -10.71 9.85
N ASN A 193 14.62 -9.74 9.77
CA ASN A 193 15.72 -9.74 8.82
C ASN A 193 16.83 -10.74 9.25
N MET A 194 17.87 -10.86 8.44
CA MET A 194 18.99 -11.77 8.75
C MET A 194 19.70 -11.43 10.07
N THR A 195 19.78 -10.15 10.45
CA THR A 195 20.38 -9.73 11.73
C THR A 195 19.44 -9.91 12.92
N ARG A 196 18.17 -10.23 12.69
CA ARG A 196 17.10 -10.41 13.70
C ARG A 196 16.77 -9.18 14.55
N LYS A 197 17.44 -8.05 14.29
CA LYS A 197 17.23 -6.77 15.01
C LYS A 197 16.05 -5.97 14.44
N TYR A 198 15.74 -6.17 13.18
CA TYR A 198 14.71 -5.40 12.46
C TYR A 198 13.83 -6.34 11.64
N PRO A 199 12.63 -5.91 11.24
CA PRO A 199 11.82 -6.67 10.30
C PRO A 199 12.52 -6.77 8.93
N ILE A 200 12.13 -7.76 8.12
CA ILE A 200 12.58 -7.89 6.74
C ILE A 200 12.31 -6.61 5.95
N HIS A 201 13.24 -6.22 5.08
CA HIS A 201 13.10 -4.96 4.35
C HIS A 201 12.00 -5.03 3.28
N CYS A 202 11.20 -3.98 3.19
CA CYS A 202 10.04 -3.92 2.29
C CYS A 202 10.39 -4.18 0.80
N THR A 203 11.58 -3.75 0.35
CA THR A 203 12.01 -3.98 -1.05
C THR A 203 12.22 -5.46 -1.37
N ALA A 204 12.60 -6.30 -0.40
CA ALA A 204 12.74 -7.74 -0.61
C ALA A 204 11.38 -8.36 -0.95
N VAL A 205 10.34 -8.05 -0.17
CA VAL A 205 8.98 -8.55 -0.39
C VAL A 205 8.38 -7.97 -1.68
N GLN A 206 8.61 -6.69 -1.98
CA GLN A 206 8.17 -6.07 -3.23
C GLN A 206 8.84 -6.69 -4.46
N ARG A 207 10.12 -7.09 -4.35
CA ARG A 207 10.83 -7.80 -5.41
C ARG A 207 10.26 -9.20 -5.60
N ALA A 208 10.06 -9.95 -4.51
CA ALA A 208 9.45 -11.28 -4.55
C ALA A 208 8.03 -11.25 -5.17
N CYS A 209 7.22 -10.25 -4.79
CA CYS A 209 5.89 -10.03 -5.36
C CYS A 209 5.94 -9.80 -6.88
N ARG A 210 6.82 -8.90 -7.35
CA ARG A 210 6.96 -8.64 -8.80
C ARG A 210 7.46 -9.87 -9.56
N GLN A 211 8.43 -10.59 -9.01
CA GLN A 211 8.96 -11.79 -9.62
C GLN A 211 7.91 -12.89 -9.73
N ALA A 212 7.12 -13.13 -8.68
CA ALA A 212 6.04 -14.10 -8.70
C ALA A 212 4.99 -13.77 -9.76
N ALA A 213 4.62 -12.49 -9.92
CA ALA A 213 3.67 -12.06 -10.94
C ALA A 213 4.18 -12.31 -12.37
N LEU A 214 5.48 -12.08 -12.62
CA LEU A 214 6.11 -12.37 -13.90
C LEU A 214 6.12 -13.87 -14.20
N VAL A 215 6.52 -14.70 -13.22
CA VAL A 215 6.57 -16.17 -13.37
C VAL A 215 5.17 -16.75 -13.56
N ALA A 216 4.16 -16.18 -12.88
CA ALA A 216 2.75 -16.57 -13.02
C ALA A 216 2.13 -16.14 -14.37
N GLY A 217 2.85 -15.44 -15.22
CA GLY A 217 2.36 -14.94 -16.52
C GLY A 217 1.22 -13.93 -16.40
N LEU A 218 1.17 -13.17 -15.30
CA LEU A 218 0.12 -12.17 -15.10
C LEU A 218 0.41 -10.91 -15.94
N ARG A 219 -0.54 -10.53 -16.79
CA ARG A 219 -0.44 -9.30 -17.60
C ARG A 219 -0.64 -8.03 -16.77
N LYS A 220 -1.28 -8.13 -15.61
CA LYS A 220 -1.55 -7.04 -14.68
C LYS A 220 -0.28 -6.64 -13.92
N ARG A 221 -0.14 -5.35 -13.59
CA ARG A 221 0.95 -4.87 -12.74
C ARG A 221 0.68 -5.23 -11.27
N VAL A 222 1.08 -6.41 -10.84
CA VAL A 222 0.88 -6.87 -9.47
C VAL A 222 1.91 -6.23 -8.53
N THR A 223 1.40 -5.63 -7.48
CA THR A 223 2.17 -5.04 -6.39
C THR A 223 1.62 -5.53 -5.04
N THR A 224 2.32 -5.24 -3.95
CA THR A 224 1.78 -5.53 -2.61
C THR A 224 0.48 -4.76 -2.31
N HIS A 225 0.25 -3.61 -2.94
CA HIS A 225 -1.02 -2.89 -2.86
C HIS A 225 -2.13 -3.56 -3.67
N THR A 226 -1.80 -4.20 -4.79
CA THR A 226 -2.75 -4.99 -5.59
C THR A 226 -3.38 -6.10 -4.75
N LEU A 227 -2.60 -6.79 -3.90
CA LEU A 227 -3.13 -7.82 -3.00
C LEU A 227 -4.18 -7.26 -2.03
N ARG A 228 -3.92 -6.10 -1.48
CA ARG A 228 -4.87 -5.41 -0.59
C ARG A 228 -6.11 -4.91 -1.35
N HIS A 229 -5.95 -4.44 -2.59
CA HIS A 229 -7.08 -4.06 -3.44
C HIS A 229 -7.94 -5.28 -3.77
N SER A 230 -7.30 -6.40 -4.11
CA SER A 230 -8.00 -7.67 -4.37
C SER A 230 -8.78 -8.14 -3.14
N TYR A 231 -8.17 -8.08 -1.93
CA TYR A 231 -8.87 -8.37 -0.67
C TYR A 231 -10.14 -7.53 -0.53
N ALA A 232 -10.03 -6.21 -0.70
CA ALA A 232 -11.17 -5.31 -0.52
C ALA A 232 -12.28 -5.55 -1.57
N THR A 233 -11.90 -5.75 -2.83
CA THR A 233 -12.85 -6.01 -3.92
C THR A 233 -13.53 -7.36 -3.73
N SER A 234 -12.78 -8.42 -3.38
CA SER A 234 -13.35 -9.74 -3.13
C SER A 234 -14.34 -9.74 -1.95
N LEU A 235 -14.05 -8.99 -0.87
CA LEU A 235 -15.00 -8.83 0.23
C LEU A 235 -16.31 -8.16 -0.24
N LEU A 236 -16.20 -7.13 -1.07
CA LEU A 236 -17.35 -6.42 -1.60
C LEU A 236 -18.18 -7.33 -2.54
N GLU A 237 -17.53 -8.09 -3.42
CA GLU A 237 -18.14 -9.09 -4.31
C GLU A 237 -18.85 -10.20 -3.53
N MET A 238 -18.37 -10.52 -2.34
CA MET A 238 -18.99 -11.48 -1.41
C MET A 238 -20.09 -10.86 -0.52
N GLY A 239 -20.48 -9.61 -0.76
CA GLY A 239 -21.57 -8.94 -0.05
C GLY A 239 -21.21 -8.32 1.30
N VAL A 240 -19.92 -8.21 1.64
CA VAL A 240 -19.51 -7.48 2.86
C VAL A 240 -19.74 -5.98 2.67
N ASP A 241 -20.38 -5.34 3.64
CA ASP A 241 -20.72 -3.94 3.54
C ASP A 241 -19.48 -3.02 3.51
N LEU A 242 -19.61 -1.88 2.81
CA LEU A 242 -18.50 -0.95 2.56
C LEU A 242 -17.92 -0.35 3.87
N ARG A 243 -18.74 -0.18 4.90
CA ARG A 243 -18.30 0.35 6.20
C ARG A 243 -17.44 -0.65 6.93
N THR A 244 -17.82 -1.91 6.93
CA THR A 244 -16.99 -3.00 7.48
C THR A 244 -15.66 -3.08 6.75
N ILE A 245 -15.66 -3.03 5.41
CA ILE A 245 -14.41 -3.00 4.61
C ILE A 245 -13.55 -1.78 4.96
N GLN A 246 -14.16 -0.61 5.13
CA GLN A 246 -13.44 0.61 5.55
C GLN A 246 -12.72 0.41 6.89
N VAL A 247 -13.40 -0.16 7.88
CA VAL A 247 -12.85 -0.43 9.22
C VAL A 247 -11.71 -1.44 9.15
N LEU A 248 -11.91 -2.57 8.47
CA LEU A 248 -10.89 -3.61 8.30
C LEU A 248 -9.62 -3.06 7.65
N LEU A 249 -9.78 -2.26 6.61
CA LEU A 249 -8.65 -1.63 5.92
C LEU A 249 -8.02 -0.47 6.72
N GLY A 250 -8.71 0.09 7.70
CA GLY A 250 -8.27 1.29 8.42
C GLY A 250 -8.16 2.51 7.49
N HIS A 251 -9.20 2.74 6.69
CA HIS A 251 -9.32 3.95 5.88
C HIS A 251 -9.99 5.05 6.69
N THR A 252 -9.31 6.20 6.79
CA THR A 252 -9.84 7.37 7.51
C THR A 252 -11.02 8.02 6.77
N SER A 253 -11.12 7.84 5.46
CA SER A 253 -12.19 8.38 4.62
C SER A 253 -12.90 7.25 3.87
N LEU A 254 -14.23 7.30 3.84
CA LEU A 254 -15.07 6.37 3.07
C LEU A 254 -14.77 6.46 1.57
N ASN A 255 -14.43 7.66 1.07
CA ASN A 255 -14.08 7.89 -0.33
C ASN A 255 -12.90 7.01 -0.80
N THR A 256 -11.96 6.70 0.11
CA THR A 256 -10.84 5.79 -0.20
C THR A 256 -11.31 4.35 -0.40
N THR A 257 -12.42 3.95 0.23
CA THR A 257 -13.00 2.61 0.11
C THR A 257 -14.01 2.55 -1.05
N ALA A 258 -14.69 3.66 -1.34
CA ALA A 258 -15.68 3.76 -2.41
C ALA A 258 -15.12 3.46 -3.81
N ILE A 259 -13.79 3.58 -3.99
CA ILE A 259 -13.11 3.21 -5.25
C ILE A 259 -13.35 1.73 -5.64
N TYR A 260 -13.59 0.85 -4.66
CA TYR A 260 -13.84 -0.56 -4.90
C TYR A 260 -15.25 -0.81 -5.48
N LEU A 261 -16.22 0.08 -5.23
CA LEU A 261 -17.54 0.01 -5.85
C LEU A 261 -17.45 0.04 -7.37
N HIS A 262 -16.55 0.88 -7.91
CA HIS A 262 -16.35 0.98 -9.36
C HIS A 262 -15.65 -0.24 -9.97
N VAL A 263 -14.98 -1.05 -9.17
CA VAL A 263 -14.30 -2.27 -9.62
C VAL A 263 -15.25 -3.48 -9.55
N ALA A 264 -16.10 -3.53 -8.53
CA ALA A 264 -17.07 -4.62 -8.29
C ALA A 264 -18.36 -4.53 -9.13
N ILE A 265 -18.56 -3.48 -9.94
CA ILE A 265 -19.79 -3.22 -10.72
C ILE A 265 -20.15 -4.37 -11.73
N GLY A 266 -19.21 -5.27 -12.02
CA GLY A 266 -19.47 -6.46 -12.86
C GLY A 266 -20.15 -7.63 -12.15
N VAL A 267 -20.19 -7.62 -10.81
CA VAL A 267 -20.81 -8.67 -10.00
C VAL A 267 -22.09 -8.08 -9.41
N LYS A 268 -23.23 -8.46 -9.98
CA LYS A 268 -24.53 -8.22 -9.32
C LYS A 268 -24.50 -9.02 -8.02
N PRO A 269 -24.64 -8.39 -6.83
CA PRO A 269 -24.97 -9.14 -5.64
C PRO A 269 -26.23 -9.93 -5.99
N GLU A 270 -26.25 -11.23 -5.74
CA GLU A 270 -27.48 -12.02 -5.91
C GLU A 270 -28.61 -11.29 -5.19
N ALA A 271 -29.70 -11.02 -5.90
CA ALA A 271 -30.84 -10.30 -5.36
C ALA A 271 -31.33 -11.09 -4.13
N GLY A 272 -31.11 -10.56 -2.94
CA GLY A 272 -31.44 -11.23 -1.68
C GLY A 272 -30.27 -11.61 -0.80
N ALA A 273 -29.00 -11.40 -1.22
CA ALA A 273 -27.85 -11.60 -0.35
C ALA A 273 -27.91 -10.58 0.82
N LYS A 274 -28.18 -11.07 2.02
CA LYS A 274 -28.09 -10.28 3.25
C LYS A 274 -26.67 -9.78 3.35
N THR A 275 -26.49 -8.46 3.49
CA THR A 275 -25.19 -7.84 3.71
C THR A 275 -24.54 -8.50 4.94
N SER A 276 -23.48 -9.27 4.72
CA SER A 276 -22.83 -10.00 5.81
C SER A 276 -21.80 -9.13 6.49
N ARG A 277 -21.77 -9.17 7.82
CA ARG A 277 -20.66 -8.66 8.64
C ARG A 277 -19.56 -9.70 8.83
N GLU A 278 -19.79 -10.95 8.43
CA GLU A 278 -18.80 -12.00 8.47
C GLU A 278 -17.77 -11.79 7.36
N VAL A 279 -16.50 -11.90 7.74
CA VAL A 279 -15.37 -11.74 6.81
C VAL A 279 -14.98 -13.13 6.27
N PRO A 280 -15.19 -13.38 4.97
CA PRO A 280 -14.90 -14.67 4.36
C PRO A 280 -13.40 -14.99 4.35
N ASP A 281 -13.07 -16.30 4.37
CA ASP A 281 -11.70 -16.77 4.22
C ASP A 281 -11.29 -16.84 2.74
N LEU A 282 -10.71 -15.74 2.24
CA LEU A 282 -10.33 -15.60 0.83
C LEU A 282 -9.22 -16.57 0.40
N LEU A 283 -8.31 -16.92 1.31
CA LEU A 283 -7.22 -17.85 0.97
C LEU A 283 -7.73 -19.28 0.83
N LYS A 284 -8.72 -19.67 1.62
CA LYS A 284 -9.39 -20.98 1.44
C LYS A 284 -10.02 -21.07 0.05
N ARG A 285 -10.75 -20.05 -0.37
CA ARG A 285 -11.39 -19.99 -1.69
C ARG A 285 -10.38 -19.99 -2.83
N THR A 286 -9.29 -19.26 -2.72
CA THR A 286 -8.20 -19.27 -3.70
C THR A 286 -7.60 -20.67 -3.90
N ARG A 287 -7.51 -21.49 -2.84
CA ARG A 287 -7.02 -22.86 -2.90
C ARG A 287 -8.02 -23.81 -3.60
N THR A 288 -9.32 -23.60 -3.35
CA THR A 288 -10.37 -24.48 -3.90
C THR A 288 -10.63 -24.20 -5.38
N GLU A 289 -10.72 -22.95 -5.80
CA GLU A 289 -10.98 -22.58 -7.19
C GLU A 289 -9.77 -22.77 -8.11
N GLY A 290 -8.54 -22.74 -7.57
CA GLY A 290 -7.32 -23.03 -8.33
C GLY A 290 -7.16 -24.52 -8.71
N GLN A 291 -7.96 -25.42 -8.14
CA GLN A 291 -7.97 -26.85 -8.47
C GLN A 291 -9.04 -27.24 -9.50
N SER A 292 -9.96 -26.32 -9.83
CA SER A 292 -11.14 -26.61 -10.64
C SER A 292 -11.11 -26.12 -12.10
N ASP A 293 -9.99 -25.59 -12.60
CA ASP A 293 -9.88 -25.17 -14.00
C ASP A 293 -9.37 -26.34 -14.89
N PRO A 294 -10.24 -26.98 -15.69
CA PRO A 294 -9.78 -27.80 -16.80
C PRO A 294 -9.34 -26.88 -17.93
N THR A 295 -8.15 -27.07 -18.44
CA THR A 295 -7.58 -26.48 -19.65
C THR A 295 -8.64 -26.40 -20.77
N PRO A 296 -8.88 -25.23 -21.39
CA PRO A 296 -9.71 -25.20 -22.59
C PRO A 296 -8.95 -25.86 -23.73
N THR A 297 -9.34 -27.07 -24.05
CA THR A 297 -8.90 -27.78 -25.25
C THR A 297 -9.48 -27.06 -26.47
N THR A 298 -8.71 -26.15 -27.07
CA THR A 298 -9.03 -25.54 -28.36
C THR A 298 -8.96 -26.63 -29.42
N LYS A 299 -10.09 -27.24 -29.77
CA LYS A 299 -10.23 -28.05 -30.98
C LYS A 299 -10.12 -27.15 -32.19
N ILE A 300 -8.95 -27.10 -32.80
CA ILE A 300 -8.75 -26.54 -34.14
C ILE A 300 -9.47 -27.50 -35.11
N LYS A 301 -10.63 -27.02 -35.61
CA LYS A 301 -11.30 -27.67 -36.74
C LYS A 301 -10.53 -27.31 -38.00
N THR A 302 -9.71 -28.23 -38.49
CA THR A 302 -9.21 -28.24 -39.86
C THR A 302 -10.38 -28.51 -40.80
N LYS A 303 -10.79 -27.53 -41.59
CA LYS A 303 -11.64 -27.76 -42.78
C LYS A 303 -10.72 -28.17 -43.94
N ARG A 304 -11.05 -29.31 -44.50
CA ARG A 304 -10.65 -29.69 -45.86
C ARG A 304 -11.42 -28.91 -46.88
#